data_2d0ce17987242150dad42b6f8e9fa603
#
_entry.id   2d0ce17987242150dad42b6f8e9fa603
#
_cell.length_a   1.000
_cell.length_b   1.000
_cell.length_c   1.000
_cell.angle_alpha   90.00
_cell.angle_beta   90.00
_cell.angle_gamma   90.00
#
_symmetry.space_group_name_H-M   'P 1'
#
loop_
_entity.id
_entity.type
_entity.pdbx_description
1 polymer ?
#
loop_
_entity_poly.entity_id
_entity_poly.type
_entity_poly.pdbx_seq_one_letter_code
_entity_poly.pdbx_strand_id
1 'polypeptide(L)'
;MIKSPAMNSLSMTPRNMSVIKAIGTLTALLSLAGCVNYSGIKGSGQILPLDQLQTSQSLPKQGGTWPAADWYQQFGDPQLPKLIAEALADSPSIAQARARIAAAQAYTQGADSKLLPTVGAQYTLNREVYSGNALYPPPYGGSWYTENNGLLNASFELDLWGKNHQGVAQAISREKMAQADAQQVQLTLSTSVAQTYNQLAHEYALRNLAAQITEDRRHIGTITKGRVSAGLDNQTQQRSTEGDLASSQTTLAQIDGQITVTRYQLGALLGKGPDRGLNIAVPTLNAGDAVNLPDSLPADLVARRPDLVSALWQVDASLHGIKVAKAEFYPDVNLVALAGFDSFGFGRFLTAGSRQLQAGPALHIPIFDAGALRANLKGEYANFDSAVANYNQTLVGALNDVATQVATIRAIDQQSADAQKAYDAAQRNYELAATRYHAGLAPEVMLLNANLNRLNQQQVLIDLKMSRRNLQIGLIKALGGGFDATGTPLAPPALASEAHAGQQ
;
A
#
# COMPACT_ATOMS: atom_id res chain seq x y z
N MET A 1 -63.34 13.33 -74.44
CA MET A 1 -63.93 13.58 -73.13
C MET A 1 -63.43 12.50 -72.17
N ILE A 2 -62.41 12.78 -71.43
CA ILE A 2 -61.97 11.93 -70.34
C ILE A 2 -61.72 12.85 -69.16
N LYS A 3 -62.48 12.67 -68.06
CA LYS A 3 -62.42 13.43 -66.82
C LYS A 3 -61.23 12.94 -65.97
N SER A 4 -60.40 13.89 -65.52
CA SER A 4 -59.35 13.71 -64.55
C SER A 4 -59.96 13.69 -63.15
N PRO A 5 -59.50 12.80 -62.21
CA PRO A 5 -59.94 12.87 -60.79
C PRO A 5 -59.11 13.85 -60.02
N ALA A 6 -59.73 14.61 -59.11
CA ALA A 6 -59.15 15.60 -58.20
C ALA A 6 -58.28 14.94 -57.11
N MET A 7 -57.07 15.44 -56.93
CA MET A 7 -56.19 15.12 -55.81
C MET A 7 -56.68 15.82 -54.53
N ASN A 8 -57.15 15.06 -53.56
CA ASN A 8 -57.45 15.53 -52.21
C ASN A 8 -56.15 15.86 -51.47
N SER A 9 -55.90 17.12 -51.16
CA SER A 9 -54.84 17.58 -50.29
C SER A 9 -55.24 17.30 -48.86
N LEU A 10 -54.57 16.30 -48.20
CA LEU A 10 -54.65 16.07 -46.77
C LEU A 10 -53.93 17.20 -46.04
N SER A 11 -54.67 18.12 -45.43
CA SER A 11 -54.16 19.14 -44.54
C SER A 11 -53.80 18.49 -43.20
N MET A 12 -52.47 18.29 -42.93
CA MET A 12 -51.99 17.86 -41.66
C MET A 12 -52.11 18.99 -40.64
N THR A 13 -52.79 18.77 -39.53
CA THR A 13 -52.88 19.69 -38.40
C THR A 13 -51.59 19.77 -37.68
N PRO A 14 -51.14 20.91 -37.06
CA PRO A 14 -49.85 21.12 -36.44
C PRO A 14 -49.60 20.18 -35.22
N ARG A 15 -50.64 19.59 -34.65
CA ARG A 15 -50.61 18.62 -33.55
C ARG A 15 -50.05 17.25 -33.97
N ASN A 16 -50.24 16.84 -35.23
CA ASN A 16 -49.73 15.58 -35.76
C ASN A 16 -48.22 15.68 -36.14
N MET A 17 -47.75 16.88 -36.46
CA MET A 17 -46.35 17.12 -36.80
C MET A 17 -45.42 17.06 -35.57
N SER A 18 -45.92 17.39 -34.37
CA SER A 18 -45.15 17.24 -33.11
C SER A 18 -45.04 15.78 -32.67
N VAL A 19 -46.07 14.98 -32.87
CA VAL A 19 -46.06 13.54 -32.55
C VAL A 19 -45.16 12.78 -33.52
N ILE A 20 -45.16 13.10 -34.80
CA ILE A 20 -44.28 12.49 -35.81
C ILE A 20 -42.80 12.85 -35.54
N LYS A 21 -42.51 14.10 -35.14
CA LYS A 21 -41.18 14.51 -34.72
C LYS A 21 -40.73 13.79 -33.43
N ALA A 22 -41.61 13.62 -32.45
CA ALA A 22 -41.30 12.89 -31.22
C ALA A 22 -41.07 11.39 -31.46
N ILE A 23 -41.85 10.77 -32.32
CA ILE A 23 -41.66 9.36 -32.73
C ILE A 23 -40.38 9.21 -33.56
N GLY A 24 -40.10 10.14 -34.48
CA GLY A 24 -38.84 10.13 -35.24
C GLY A 24 -37.58 10.27 -34.39
N THR A 25 -37.63 11.13 -33.39
CA THR A 25 -36.53 11.26 -32.42
C THR A 25 -36.40 10.04 -31.49
N LEU A 26 -37.49 9.43 -31.05
CA LEU A 26 -37.48 8.22 -30.27
C LEU A 26 -36.96 7.01 -31.05
N THR A 27 -37.34 6.89 -32.33
CA THR A 27 -36.86 5.82 -33.23
C THR A 27 -35.35 6.00 -33.56
N ALA A 28 -34.88 7.23 -33.73
CA ALA A 28 -33.47 7.54 -33.93
C ALA A 28 -32.61 7.22 -32.67
N LEU A 29 -33.15 7.50 -31.48
CA LEU A 29 -32.51 7.12 -30.21
C LEU A 29 -32.47 5.60 -29.97
N LEU A 30 -33.51 4.89 -30.34
CA LEU A 30 -33.58 3.42 -30.26
C LEU A 30 -32.68 2.71 -31.29
N SER A 31 -32.45 3.28 -32.46
CA SER A 31 -31.51 2.73 -33.44
C SER A 31 -30.05 2.97 -33.08
N LEU A 32 -29.73 3.99 -32.29
CA LEU A 32 -28.41 4.23 -31.73
C LEU A 32 -27.99 3.20 -30.67
N ALA A 33 -28.94 2.63 -29.93
CA ALA A 33 -28.69 1.56 -28.97
C ALA A 33 -28.29 0.21 -29.63
N GLY A 34 -28.65 0.00 -30.89
CA GLY A 34 -28.35 -1.23 -31.66
C GLY A 34 -26.89 -1.37 -32.10
N CYS A 35 -26.07 -0.32 -32.03
CA CYS A 35 -24.65 -0.34 -32.43
C CYS A 35 -23.70 -0.75 -31.31
N VAL A 36 -24.14 -0.79 -30.05
CA VAL A 36 -23.31 -1.13 -28.89
C VAL A 36 -23.18 -2.64 -28.77
N ASN A 37 -22.04 -3.21 -29.19
CA ASN A 37 -21.81 -4.65 -29.14
C ASN A 37 -20.56 -5.00 -28.33
N TYR A 38 -20.73 -5.20 -27.03
CA TYR A 38 -19.75 -5.79 -26.16
C TYR A 38 -20.14 -7.19 -25.62
N SER A 39 -21.10 -7.85 -26.31
CA SER A 39 -21.54 -9.21 -25.94
C SER A 39 -20.37 -10.20 -25.93
N GLY A 40 -20.40 -11.13 -24.98
CA GLY A 40 -19.35 -12.15 -24.80
C GLY A 40 -18.07 -11.65 -24.12
N ILE A 41 -17.95 -10.36 -23.76
CA ILE A 41 -16.83 -9.82 -23.00
C ILE A 41 -17.26 -9.73 -21.53
N LYS A 42 -16.62 -10.51 -20.67
CA LYS A 42 -16.89 -10.56 -19.22
C LYS A 42 -15.64 -10.97 -18.46
N GLY A 43 -15.53 -10.54 -17.20
CA GLY A 43 -14.50 -10.99 -16.27
C GLY A 43 -14.81 -12.37 -15.71
N SER A 44 -13.80 -12.98 -15.13
CA SER A 44 -13.85 -14.27 -14.43
C SER A 44 -13.52 -14.15 -12.94
N GLY A 45 -12.96 -13.01 -12.51
CA GLY A 45 -12.50 -12.78 -11.15
C GLY A 45 -13.65 -12.82 -10.15
N GLN A 46 -13.46 -13.61 -9.07
CA GLN A 46 -14.40 -13.72 -7.95
C GLN A 46 -13.65 -13.53 -6.64
N ILE A 47 -14.17 -12.66 -5.78
CA ILE A 47 -13.67 -12.52 -4.40
C ILE A 47 -13.96 -13.81 -3.66
N LEU A 48 -12.91 -14.35 -3.00
CA LEU A 48 -13.03 -15.54 -2.18
C LEU A 48 -13.97 -15.27 -0.99
N PRO A 49 -15.04 -16.06 -0.83
CA PRO A 49 -15.89 -15.98 0.33
C PRO A 49 -15.13 -16.40 1.59
N LEU A 50 -15.27 -15.63 2.68
CA LEU A 50 -14.54 -15.88 3.92
C LEU A 50 -14.88 -17.24 4.58
N ASP A 51 -16.08 -17.76 4.35
CA ASP A 51 -16.55 -19.05 4.84
C ASP A 51 -15.88 -20.24 4.16
N GLN A 52 -15.31 -20.04 2.97
CA GLN A 52 -14.51 -21.08 2.28
C GLN A 52 -13.07 -21.18 2.83
N LEU A 53 -12.62 -20.20 3.61
CA LEU A 53 -11.28 -20.19 4.19
C LEU A 53 -11.29 -20.98 5.50
N GLN A 54 -10.65 -22.16 5.47
CA GLN A 54 -10.57 -23.06 6.63
C GLN A 54 -9.56 -22.50 7.65
N THR A 55 -10.03 -21.84 8.69
CA THR A 55 -9.18 -21.18 9.72
C THR A 55 -9.48 -21.65 11.15
N SER A 56 -10.53 -22.42 11.38
CA SER A 56 -11.04 -22.77 12.73
C SER A 56 -10.04 -23.52 13.62
N GLN A 57 -9.14 -24.32 13.03
CA GLN A 57 -8.11 -25.05 13.78
C GLN A 57 -6.88 -24.17 14.08
N SER A 58 -6.43 -23.39 13.10
CA SER A 58 -5.22 -22.57 13.20
C SER A 58 -5.46 -21.24 13.94
N LEU A 59 -6.66 -20.67 13.85
CA LEU A 59 -7.06 -19.40 14.43
C LEU A 59 -8.28 -19.57 15.37
N PRO A 60 -8.11 -20.27 16.51
CA PRO A 60 -9.19 -20.45 17.47
C PRO A 60 -9.55 -19.11 18.12
N LYS A 61 -10.82 -18.93 18.46
CA LYS A 61 -11.32 -17.79 19.23
C LYS A 61 -10.67 -17.75 20.62
N GLN A 62 -10.18 -16.60 21.03
CA GLN A 62 -9.45 -16.42 22.29
C GLN A 62 -9.99 -15.28 23.16
N GLY A 63 -11.09 -14.61 22.76
CA GLY A 63 -11.67 -13.49 23.49
C GLY A 63 -10.78 -12.26 23.55
N GLY A 64 -9.83 -12.13 22.63
CA GLY A 64 -8.90 -11.00 22.58
C GLY A 64 -9.52 -9.76 21.95
N THR A 65 -8.78 -8.66 22.07
CA THR A 65 -9.11 -7.37 21.45
C THR A 65 -8.13 -7.06 20.31
N TRP A 66 -8.58 -6.26 19.36
CA TRP A 66 -7.70 -5.74 18.32
C TRP A 66 -6.62 -4.83 18.93
N PRO A 67 -5.38 -4.85 18.39
CA PRO A 67 -4.34 -3.95 18.85
C PRO A 67 -4.79 -2.48 18.80
N ALA A 68 -4.43 -1.70 19.79
CA ALA A 68 -4.64 -0.25 19.78
C ALA A 68 -3.60 0.44 18.90
N ALA A 69 -3.86 1.67 18.48
CA ALA A 69 -2.93 2.45 17.64
C ALA A 69 -1.59 2.73 18.34
N ASP A 70 -1.58 2.77 19.66
CA ASP A 70 -0.43 2.99 20.53
C ASP A 70 0.14 1.69 21.13
N TRP A 71 -0.06 0.56 20.44
CA TRP A 71 0.34 -0.80 20.84
C TRP A 71 1.76 -0.92 21.41
N TYR A 72 2.66 -0.04 21.03
CA TYR A 72 4.05 -0.05 21.48
C TYR A 72 4.23 0.36 22.95
N GLN A 73 3.23 0.98 23.58
CA GLN A 73 3.27 1.38 24.99
C GLN A 73 3.29 0.16 25.92
N GLN A 74 2.72 -0.97 25.51
CA GLN A 74 2.71 -2.20 26.31
C GLN A 74 4.11 -2.72 26.66
N PHE A 75 5.15 -2.33 25.92
CA PHE A 75 6.53 -2.73 26.21
C PHE A 75 7.18 -1.92 27.34
N GLY A 76 6.49 -0.93 27.90
CA GLY A 76 6.84 -0.24 29.16
C GLY A 76 8.07 0.67 29.09
N ASP A 77 8.68 0.84 27.93
CA ASP A 77 9.85 1.73 27.75
C ASP A 77 9.39 3.10 27.21
N PRO A 78 9.56 4.21 27.96
CA PRO A 78 9.11 5.53 27.53
C PRO A 78 9.90 6.10 26.34
N GLN A 79 11.03 5.49 25.97
CA GLN A 79 11.83 5.91 24.81
C GLN A 79 11.24 5.39 23.49
N LEU A 80 10.70 4.17 23.47
CA LEU A 80 10.15 3.55 22.25
C LEU A 80 9.04 4.38 21.58
N PRO A 81 8.01 4.88 22.31
CA PRO A 81 6.99 5.76 21.72
C PRO A 81 7.58 7.03 21.09
N LYS A 82 8.60 7.62 21.70
CA LYS A 82 9.26 8.83 21.17
C LYS A 82 10.01 8.55 19.87
N LEU A 83 10.71 7.41 19.81
CA LEU A 83 11.41 6.98 18.58
C LEU A 83 10.44 6.70 17.46
N ILE A 84 9.31 6.03 17.73
CA ILE A 84 8.27 5.78 16.72
C ILE A 84 7.67 7.11 16.25
N ALA A 85 7.34 8.04 17.14
CA ALA A 85 6.82 9.35 16.78
C ALA A 85 7.81 10.15 15.92
N GLU A 86 9.10 10.13 16.26
CA GLU A 86 10.16 10.77 15.47
C GLU A 86 10.26 10.13 14.07
N ALA A 87 10.25 8.80 13.96
CA ALA A 87 10.28 8.11 12.69
C ALA A 87 9.09 8.47 11.80
N LEU A 88 7.87 8.50 12.35
CA LEU A 88 6.65 8.85 11.62
C LEU A 88 6.61 10.33 11.19
N ALA A 89 7.29 11.22 11.91
CA ALA A 89 7.40 12.63 11.56
C ALA A 89 8.42 12.87 10.44
N ASP A 90 9.61 12.29 10.54
CA ASP A 90 10.81 12.71 9.82
C ASP A 90 11.30 11.71 8.76
N SER A 91 10.79 10.47 8.74
CA SER A 91 11.25 9.46 7.78
C SER A 91 10.93 9.84 6.33
N PRO A 92 11.91 9.74 5.40
CA PRO A 92 11.68 9.96 3.98
C PRO A 92 10.61 9.02 3.37
N SER A 93 10.42 7.82 3.92
CA SER A 93 9.37 6.89 3.46
C SER A 93 7.97 7.43 3.73
N ILE A 94 7.76 8.11 4.85
CA ILE A 94 6.49 8.79 5.16
C ILE A 94 6.29 10.01 4.26
N ALA A 95 7.34 10.80 4.02
CA ALA A 95 7.29 11.92 3.08
C ALA A 95 6.92 11.44 1.66
N GLN A 96 7.50 10.33 1.20
CA GLN A 96 7.15 9.70 -0.08
C GLN A 96 5.68 9.24 -0.12
N ALA A 97 5.18 8.61 0.96
CA ALA A 97 3.79 8.18 1.04
C ALA A 97 2.83 9.39 0.97
N ARG A 98 3.12 10.48 1.68
CA ARG A 98 2.35 11.73 1.60
C ARG A 98 2.37 12.33 0.19
N ALA A 99 3.50 12.32 -0.49
CA ALA A 99 3.61 12.80 -1.87
C ALA A 99 2.77 11.95 -2.84
N ARG A 100 2.68 10.63 -2.64
CA ARG A 100 1.80 9.75 -3.43
C ARG A 100 0.31 10.07 -3.21
N ILE A 101 -0.11 10.37 -1.98
CA ILE A 101 -1.48 10.83 -1.71
C ILE A 101 -1.73 12.15 -2.43
N ALA A 102 -0.84 13.13 -2.33
CA ALA A 102 -0.99 14.41 -3.01
C ALA A 102 -1.06 14.25 -4.53
N ALA A 103 -0.27 13.36 -5.12
CA ALA A 103 -0.36 13.03 -6.55
C ALA A 103 -1.72 12.41 -6.91
N ALA A 104 -2.22 11.46 -6.11
CA ALA A 104 -3.53 10.85 -6.33
C ALA A 104 -4.67 11.88 -6.24
N GLN A 105 -4.61 12.81 -5.28
CA GLN A 105 -5.54 13.94 -5.16
C GLN A 105 -5.51 14.85 -6.39
N ALA A 106 -4.32 15.15 -6.91
CA ALA A 106 -4.20 15.94 -8.14
C ALA A 106 -4.81 15.20 -9.35
N TYR A 107 -4.66 13.88 -9.44
CA TYR A 107 -5.35 13.09 -10.47
C TYR A 107 -6.88 13.10 -10.31
N THR A 108 -7.40 13.03 -9.07
CA THR A 108 -8.84 13.18 -8.79
C THR A 108 -9.34 14.56 -9.25
N GLN A 109 -8.63 15.63 -8.92
CA GLN A 109 -8.96 16.98 -9.41
C GLN A 109 -8.91 17.09 -10.94
N GLY A 110 -7.91 16.44 -11.57
CA GLY A 110 -7.82 16.36 -13.02
C GLY A 110 -8.98 15.58 -13.68
N ALA A 111 -9.49 14.54 -12.99
CA ALA A 111 -10.69 13.83 -13.43
C ALA A 111 -11.94 14.69 -13.26
N ASP A 112 -12.10 15.38 -12.12
CA ASP A 112 -13.21 16.30 -11.85
C ASP A 112 -13.30 17.43 -12.88
N SER A 113 -12.16 17.91 -13.38
CA SER A 113 -12.13 18.97 -14.39
C SER A 113 -12.82 18.57 -15.70
N LYS A 114 -12.91 17.26 -16.01
CA LYS A 114 -13.64 16.76 -17.19
C LYS A 114 -15.15 16.88 -17.07
N LEU A 115 -15.68 17.12 -15.87
CA LEU A 115 -17.09 17.41 -15.60
C LEU A 115 -17.44 18.88 -15.83
N LEU A 116 -16.48 19.72 -16.18
CA LEU A 116 -16.65 21.16 -16.35
C LEU A 116 -16.27 21.58 -17.77
N PRO A 117 -16.86 22.69 -18.29
CA PRO A 117 -16.47 23.21 -19.58
C PRO A 117 -15.02 23.72 -19.57
N THR A 118 -14.32 23.48 -20.68
CA THR A 118 -12.99 24.02 -20.93
C THR A 118 -13.07 25.24 -21.83
N VAL A 119 -12.28 26.28 -21.54
CA VAL A 119 -12.18 27.48 -22.38
C VAL A 119 -10.71 27.70 -22.69
N GLY A 120 -10.41 27.85 -23.98
CA GLY A 120 -9.07 28.13 -24.47
C GLY A 120 -9.04 29.30 -25.41
N ALA A 121 -7.91 29.95 -25.55
CA ALA A 121 -7.65 30.99 -26.54
C ALA A 121 -6.56 30.49 -27.50
N GLN A 122 -6.78 30.66 -28.78
CA GLN A 122 -5.81 30.34 -29.82
C GLN A 122 -5.62 31.53 -30.75
N TYR A 123 -4.38 31.83 -31.08
CA TYR A 123 -4.04 32.77 -32.13
C TYR A 123 -3.07 32.12 -33.09
N THR A 124 -3.42 32.15 -34.36
CA THR A 124 -2.61 31.61 -35.44
C THR A 124 -2.34 32.71 -36.47
N LEU A 125 -1.09 32.87 -36.84
CA LEU A 125 -0.63 33.77 -37.88
C LEU A 125 0.10 32.95 -38.92
N ASN A 126 -0.54 32.76 -40.07
CA ASN A 126 0.01 32.02 -41.20
C ASN A 126 0.28 32.94 -42.36
N ARG A 127 1.41 32.77 -43.06
CA ARG A 127 1.66 33.34 -44.36
C ARG A 127 1.71 32.22 -45.39
N GLU A 128 0.73 32.16 -46.24
CA GLU A 128 0.55 31.05 -47.16
C GLU A 128 0.13 31.53 -48.57
N VAL A 129 0.34 30.67 -49.55
CA VAL A 129 -0.15 30.84 -50.93
C VAL A 129 -1.21 29.78 -51.20
N TYR A 130 -2.40 30.22 -51.55
CA TYR A 130 -3.44 29.28 -52.00
C TYR A 130 -3.15 28.87 -53.44
N SER A 131 -3.20 27.56 -53.72
CA SER A 131 -3.00 27.03 -55.07
C SER A 131 -4.00 27.65 -56.05
N GLY A 132 -3.51 28.18 -57.16
CA GLY A 132 -4.37 28.70 -58.22
C GLY A 132 -5.22 27.62 -58.95
N ASN A 133 -4.89 26.34 -58.72
CA ASN A 133 -5.61 25.19 -59.29
C ASN A 133 -6.55 24.52 -58.25
N ALA A 134 -6.81 25.14 -57.08
CA ALA A 134 -7.66 24.62 -56.02
C ALA A 134 -8.97 25.41 -55.92
N LEU A 135 -9.71 25.22 -54.83
CA LEU A 135 -11.07 25.75 -54.60
C LEU A 135 -11.17 27.27 -54.55
N TYR A 136 -10.05 27.99 -54.37
CA TYR A 136 -10.05 29.45 -54.24
C TYR A 136 -9.79 30.12 -55.60
N PRO A 137 -10.83 30.79 -56.19
CA PRO A 137 -10.68 31.51 -57.48
C PRO A 137 -9.83 32.78 -57.30
N PRO A 138 -9.33 33.37 -58.43
CA PRO A 138 -8.74 34.69 -58.36
C PRO A 138 -9.66 35.73 -57.71
N PRO A 139 -9.15 36.65 -56.87
CA PRO A 139 -7.74 37.01 -56.70
C PRO A 139 -7.01 36.18 -55.63
N TYR A 140 -7.66 35.26 -54.96
CA TYR A 140 -7.07 34.51 -53.82
C TYR A 140 -6.10 33.41 -54.27
N GLY A 141 -6.49 32.62 -55.28
CA GLY A 141 -5.61 31.60 -55.85
C GLY A 141 -4.35 32.20 -56.51
N GLY A 142 -3.17 31.61 -56.24
CA GLY A 142 -1.88 32.02 -56.78
C GLY A 142 -1.22 33.21 -56.09
N SER A 143 -1.82 33.77 -55.05
CA SER A 143 -1.27 34.93 -54.31
C SER A 143 -0.92 34.58 -52.89
N TRP A 144 0.04 35.33 -52.32
CA TRP A 144 0.44 35.22 -50.90
C TRP A 144 -0.47 36.03 -50.00
N TYR A 145 -1.02 35.39 -48.99
CA TYR A 145 -1.81 36.07 -47.95
C TYR A 145 -1.23 35.81 -46.59
N THR A 146 -1.44 36.73 -45.68
CA THR A 146 -1.21 36.59 -44.26
C THR A 146 -2.55 36.41 -43.58
N GLU A 147 -2.85 35.21 -43.11
CA GLU A 147 -4.07 34.91 -42.36
C GLU A 147 -3.87 35.11 -40.89
N ASN A 148 -4.74 35.86 -40.27
CA ASN A 148 -4.80 36.08 -38.82
C ASN A 148 -6.08 35.45 -38.30
N ASN A 149 -5.93 34.46 -37.45
CA ASN A 149 -7.06 33.74 -36.84
C ASN A 149 -6.87 33.79 -35.32
N GLY A 150 -7.76 34.44 -34.60
CA GLY A 150 -7.78 34.57 -33.15
C GLY A 150 -9.13 34.13 -32.60
N LEU A 151 -9.17 33.00 -31.90
CA LEU A 151 -10.39 32.35 -31.43
C LEU A 151 -10.35 32.09 -29.94
N LEU A 152 -11.47 32.30 -29.28
CA LEU A 152 -11.82 31.71 -27.99
C LEU A 152 -12.68 30.47 -28.28
N ASN A 153 -12.24 29.33 -27.77
CA ASN A 153 -12.93 28.05 -27.92
C ASN A 153 -13.45 27.60 -26.56
N ALA A 154 -14.73 27.20 -26.51
CA ALA A 154 -15.31 26.55 -25.34
C ALA A 154 -15.78 25.16 -25.73
N SER A 155 -15.53 24.15 -24.88
CA SER A 155 -15.99 22.79 -25.11
C SER A 155 -16.49 22.18 -23.82
N PHE A 156 -17.60 21.48 -23.85
CA PHE A 156 -18.20 20.77 -22.73
C PHE A 156 -18.80 19.45 -23.16
N GLU A 157 -18.24 18.33 -22.66
CA GLU A 157 -18.79 16.99 -22.93
C GLU A 157 -19.99 16.75 -22.00
N LEU A 158 -21.14 16.45 -22.62
CA LEU A 158 -22.32 16.02 -21.89
C LEU A 158 -22.16 14.54 -21.50
N ASP A 159 -21.94 14.29 -20.23
CA ASP A 159 -21.70 12.93 -19.71
C ASP A 159 -22.99 12.11 -19.59
N LEU A 160 -23.62 11.85 -20.72
CA LEU A 160 -24.93 11.16 -20.81
C LEU A 160 -24.83 9.69 -20.37
N TRP A 161 -23.66 9.09 -20.53
CA TRP A 161 -23.43 7.67 -20.27
C TRP A 161 -22.57 7.44 -19.03
N GLY A 162 -22.23 8.50 -18.33
CA GLY A 162 -21.48 8.45 -17.08
C GLY A 162 -19.99 8.16 -17.22
N LYS A 163 -19.41 8.29 -18.43
CA LYS A 163 -17.98 8.07 -18.69
C LYS A 163 -17.09 8.89 -17.74
N ASN A 164 -17.33 10.20 -17.71
CA ASN A 164 -16.53 11.13 -16.89
C ASN A 164 -16.80 10.94 -15.39
N HIS A 165 -18.07 10.75 -14.99
CA HIS A 165 -18.41 10.45 -13.59
C HIS A 165 -17.77 9.13 -13.10
N GLN A 166 -17.73 8.09 -13.93
CA GLN A 166 -17.05 6.84 -13.59
C GLN A 166 -15.53 7.02 -13.58
N GLY A 167 -14.97 7.88 -14.42
CA GLY A 167 -13.56 8.27 -14.39
C GLY A 167 -13.16 8.97 -13.10
N VAL A 168 -14.02 9.87 -12.60
CA VAL A 168 -13.85 10.52 -11.28
C VAL A 168 -13.93 9.48 -10.15
N ALA A 169 -14.93 8.61 -10.17
CA ALA A 169 -15.06 7.54 -9.17
C ALA A 169 -13.84 6.61 -9.16
N GLN A 170 -13.29 6.27 -10.33
CA GLN A 170 -12.04 5.51 -10.46
C GLN A 170 -10.86 6.25 -9.80
N ALA A 171 -10.75 7.56 -10.04
CA ALA A 171 -9.68 8.38 -9.45
C ALA A 171 -9.81 8.48 -7.92
N ILE A 172 -11.03 8.64 -7.40
CA ILE A 172 -11.31 8.61 -5.95
C ILE A 172 -10.90 7.27 -5.34
N SER A 173 -11.24 6.14 -5.99
CA SER A 173 -10.85 4.81 -5.48
C SER A 173 -9.33 4.65 -5.45
N ARG A 174 -8.60 5.16 -6.45
CA ARG A 174 -7.13 5.21 -6.46
C ARG A 174 -6.55 6.12 -5.37
N GLU A 175 -7.20 7.23 -5.06
CA GLU A 175 -6.80 8.10 -3.94
C GLU A 175 -6.97 7.37 -2.60
N LYS A 176 -8.09 6.65 -2.40
CA LYS A 176 -8.32 5.83 -1.20
C LYS A 176 -7.31 4.69 -1.08
N MET A 177 -6.94 4.07 -2.21
CA MET A 177 -5.85 3.08 -2.26
C MET A 177 -4.53 3.70 -1.77
N ALA A 178 -4.15 4.88 -2.26
CA ALA A 178 -2.93 5.56 -1.85
C ALA A 178 -2.94 5.96 -0.36
N GLN A 179 -4.11 6.32 0.20
CA GLN A 179 -4.28 6.58 1.62
C GLN A 179 -4.06 5.31 2.46
N ALA A 180 -4.62 4.17 2.04
CA ALA A 180 -4.41 2.88 2.71
C ALA A 180 -2.94 2.42 2.61
N ASP A 181 -2.29 2.58 1.46
CA ASP A 181 -0.87 2.30 1.28
C ASP A 181 0.00 3.13 2.23
N ALA A 182 -0.35 4.39 2.46
CA ALA A 182 0.37 5.24 3.41
C ALA A 182 0.24 4.73 4.85
N GLN A 183 -0.91 4.20 5.25
CA GLN A 183 -1.08 3.53 6.54
C GLN A 183 -0.23 2.26 6.65
N GLN A 184 -0.11 1.50 5.56
CA GLN A 184 0.77 0.33 5.51
C GLN A 184 2.25 0.71 5.68
N VAL A 185 2.68 1.84 5.10
CA VAL A 185 4.04 2.37 5.30
C VAL A 185 4.26 2.76 6.76
N GLN A 186 3.30 3.44 7.40
CA GLN A 186 3.37 3.81 8.82
C GLN A 186 3.47 2.57 9.72
N LEU A 187 2.62 1.56 9.50
CA LEU A 187 2.64 0.30 10.23
C LEU A 187 3.98 -0.41 10.07
N THR A 188 4.49 -0.50 8.84
CA THR A 188 5.76 -1.15 8.57
C THR A 188 6.93 -0.41 9.22
N LEU A 189 6.94 0.92 9.18
CA LEU A 189 8.00 1.72 9.80
C LEU A 189 7.96 1.60 11.33
N SER A 190 6.79 1.76 11.96
CA SER A 190 6.65 1.67 13.42
C SER A 190 7.05 0.29 13.96
N THR A 191 6.65 -0.78 13.28
CA THR A 191 7.04 -2.15 13.64
C THR A 191 8.53 -2.41 13.41
N SER A 192 9.13 -1.85 12.34
CA SER A 192 10.57 -1.97 12.09
C SER A 192 11.39 -1.25 13.16
N VAL A 193 10.98 -0.04 13.59
CA VAL A 193 11.60 0.67 14.71
C VAL A 193 11.52 -0.17 15.98
N ALA A 194 10.36 -0.72 16.31
CA ALA A 194 10.17 -1.55 17.51
C ALA A 194 11.02 -2.83 17.50
N GLN A 195 11.10 -3.52 16.35
CA GLN A 195 11.92 -4.73 16.19
C GLN A 195 13.42 -4.43 16.30
N THR A 196 13.88 -3.36 15.64
CA THR A 196 15.31 -2.95 15.75
C THR A 196 15.65 -2.45 17.15
N TYR A 197 14.72 -1.79 17.83
CA TYR A 197 14.87 -1.40 19.22
C TYR A 197 14.91 -2.61 20.18
N ASN A 198 14.09 -3.64 19.91
CA ASN A 198 14.16 -4.91 20.62
C ASN A 198 15.49 -5.65 20.38
N GLN A 199 16.02 -5.59 19.15
CA GLN A 199 17.34 -6.12 18.83
C GLN A 199 18.43 -5.41 19.65
N LEU A 200 18.37 -4.08 19.76
CA LEU A 200 19.30 -3.32 20.58
C LEU A 200 19.23 -3.73 22.06
N ALA A 201 18.02 -3.93 22.60
CA ALA A 201 17.84 -4.43 23.97
C ALA A 201 18.48 -5.80 24.18
N HIS A 202 18.33 -6.71 23.22
CA HIS A 202 18.91 -8.02 23.21
C HIS A 202 20.45 -7.95 23.23
N GLU A 203 21.03 -7.14 22.35
CA GLU A 203 22.49 -6.98 22.25
C GLU A 203 23.09 -6.43 23.55
N TYR A 204 22.45 -5.48 24.21
CA TYR A 204 22.90 -5.01 25.55
C TYR A 204 22.79 -6.09 26.59
N ALA A 205 21.77 -6.92 26.60
CA ALA A 205 21.63 -8.05 27.50
C ALA A 205 22.77 -9.09 27.29
N LEU A 206 23.04 -9.41 26.02
CA LEU A 206 24.15 -10.29 25.64
C LEU A 206 25.51 -9.70 25.98
N ARG A 207 25.72 -8.40 25.80
CA ARG A 207 26.96 -7.70 26.18
C ARG A 207 27.25 -7.86 27.67
N ASN A 208 26.23 -7.62 28.49
CA ASN A 208 26.39 -7.75 29.94
C ASN A 208 26.74 -9.19 30.33
N LEU A 209 26.14 -10.18 29.68
CA LEU A 209 26.44 -11.59 29.89
C LEU A 209 27.85 -11.96 29.42
N ALA A 210 28.25 -11.54 28.22
CA ALA A 210 29.57 -11.78 27.65
C ALA A 210 30.67 -11.13 28.49
N ALA A 211 30.42 -9.97 29.09
CA ALA A 211 31.34 -9.32 30.01
C ALA A 211 31.57 -10.17 31.29
N GLN A 212 30.49 -10.76 31.85
CA GLN A 212 30.62 -11.67 33.01
C GLN A 212 31.38 -12.95 32.63
N ILE A 213 31.07 -13.56 31.49
CA ILE A 213 31.77 -14.74 30.98
C ILE A 213 33.28 -14.44 30.81
N THR A 214 33.60 -13.27 30.25
CA THR A 214 34.99 -12.86 30.02
C THR A 214 35.73 -12.68 31.33
N GLU A 215 35.07 -12.14 32.38
CA GLU A 215 35.68 -11.98 33.71
C GLU A 215 35.91 -13.33 34.38
N ASP A 216 34.94 -14.26 34.34
CA ASP A 216 35.11 -15.62 34.84
C ASP A 216 36.25 -16.36 34.12
N ARG A 217 36.35 -16.25 32.79
CA ARG A 217 37.47 -16.82 32.02
C ARG A 217 38.81 -16.22 32.38
N ARG A 218 38.90 -14.89 32.63
CA ARG A 218 40.11 -14.24 33.10
C ARG A 218 40.54 -14.77 34.46
N HIS A 219 39.57 -14.95 35.36
CA HIS A 219 39.85 -15.48 36.71
C HIS A 219 40.33 -16.93 36.68
N ILE A 220 39.68 -17.80 35.88
CA ILE A 220 40.13 -19.18 35.62
C ILE A 220 41.57 -19.20 35.08
N GLY A 221 41.88 -18.34 34.09
CA GLY A 221 43.24 -18.23 33.55
C GLY A 221 44.27 -17.83 34.59
N THR A 222 43.94 -16.91 35.52
CA THR A 222 44.81 -16.49 36.63
C THR A 222 45.08 -17.64 37.60
N ILE A 223 44.04 -18.37 37.99
CA ILE A 223 44.18 -19.56 38.87
C ILE A 223 45.04 -20.62 38.19
N THR A 224 44.76 -20.94 36.93
CA THR A 224 45.52 -21.95 36.17
C THR A 224 46.99 -21.60 36.05
N LYS A 225 47.32 -20.31 35.72
CA LYS A 225 48.70 -19.83 35.67
C LYS A 225 49.41 -19.99 37.02
N GLY A 226 48.76 -19.67 38.16
CA GLY A 226 49.29 -19.89 39.49
C GLY A 226 49.55 -21.36 39.77
N ARG A 227 48.67 -22.28 39.38
CA ARG A 227 48.83 -23.72 39.54
C ARG A 227 49.98 -24.29 38.70
N VAL A 228 50.16 -23.82 37.46
CA VAL A 228 51.28 -24.21 36.58
C VAL A 228 52.60 -23.74 37.20
N SER A 229 52.69 -22.52 37.72
CA SER A 229 53.91 -22.01 38.38
C SER A 229 54.27 -22.77 39.68
N ALA A 230 53.27 -23.36 40.37
CA ALA A 230 53.40 -24.20 41.50
C ALA A 230 53.67 -25.69 41.15
N GLY A 231 53.76 -26.06 39.89
CA GLY A 231 53.97 -27.44 39.44
C GLY A 231 52.70 -28.33 39.60
N LEU A 232 51.51 -27.76 39.87
CA LEU A 232 50.24 -28.47 40.11
C LEU A 232 49.40 -28.63 38.85
N ASP A 233 49.86 -28.07 37.74
CA ASP A 233 49.17 -28.16 36.43
C ASP A 233 50.20 -28.06 35.30
N ASN A 234 49.77 -28.21 34.02
CA ASN A 234 50.67 -28.23 32.87
C ASN A 234 50.41 -27.04 31.93
N GLN A 235 51.37 -26.79 31.00
CA GLN A 235 51.28 -25.69 30.06
C GLN A 235 50.13 -25.85 29.05
N THR A 236 49.70 -27.09 28.74
CA THR A 236 48.58 -27.32 27.85
C THR A 236 47.29 -26.73 28.40
N GLN A 237 47.06 -26.91 29.72
CA GLN A 237 45.91 -26.33 30.43
C GLN A 237 45.98 -24.78 30.43
N GLN A 238 47.19 -24.23 30.65
CA GLN A 238 47.37 -22.77 30.59
C GLN A 238 47.04 -22.23 29.20
N ARG A 239 47.54 -22.86 28.13
CA ARG A 239 47.24 -22.43 26.75
C ARG A 239 45.76 -22.56 26.41
N SER A 240 45.08 -23.61 26.88
CA SER A 240 43.63 -23.76 26.73
C SER A 240 42.87 -22.58 27.38
N THR A 241 43.18 -22.19 28.61
CA THR A 241 42.52 -21.07 29.30
C THR A 241 42.83 -19.71 28.67
N GLU A 242 44.05 -19.53 28.12
CA GLU A 242 44.43 -18.34 27.36
C GLU A 242 43.57 -18.24 26.08
N GLY A 243 43.39 -19.36 25.36
CA GLY A 243 42.51 -19.45 24.17
C GLY A 243 41.06 -19.16 24.49
N ASP A 244 40.53 -19.72 25.58
CA ASP A 244 39.12 -19.47 26.03
C ASP A 244 38.89 -17.99 26.38
N LEU A 245 39.87 -17.35 27.07
CA LEU A 245 39.79 -15.93 27.37
C LEU A 245 39.78 -15.07 26.07
N ALA A 246 40.71 -15.35 25.17
CA ALA A 246 40.79 -14.63 23.90
C ALA A 246 39.50 -14.77 23.08
N SER A 247 38.89 -15.97 23.04
CA SER A 247 37.60 -16.22 22.37
C SER A 247 36.46 -15.41 23.01
N SER A 248 36.38 -15.36 24.35
CA SER A 248 35.35 -14.57 25.06
C SER A 248 35.51 -13.07 24.82
N GLN A 249 36.75 -12.56 24.78
CA GLN A 249 37.05 -11.17 24.44
C GLN A 249 36.64 -10.84 22.98
N THR A 250 36.85 -11.76 22.03
CA THR A 250 36.43 -11.61 20.65
C THR A 250 34.91 -11.51 20.58
N THR A 251 34.17 -12.36 21.27
CA THR A 251 32.71 -12.33 21.35
C THR A 251 32.19 -10.99 21.89
N LEU A 252 32.78 -10.49 22.98
CA LEU A 252 32.43 -9.20 23.59
C LEU A 252 32.64 -8.05 22.59
N ALA A 253 33.79 -8.01 21.92
CA ALA A 253 34.09 -6.98 20.91
C ALA A 253 33.13 -7.05 19.71
N GLN A 254 32.73 -8.25 19.28
CA GLN A 254 31.74 -8.45 18.23
C GLN A 254 30.37 -7.87 18.62
N ILE A 255 29.91 -8.11 19.84
CA ILE A 255 28.64 -7.59 20.37
C ILE A 255 28.70 -6.05 20.45
N ASP A 256 29.78 -5.46 20.91
CA ASP A 256 29.96 -4.00 20.92
C ASP A 256 29.90 -3.39 19.54
N GLY A 257 30.45 -4.07 18.52
CA GLY A 257 30.31 -3.70 17.12
C GLY A 257 28.87 -3.78 16.63
N GLN A 258 28.13 -4.85 16.97
CA GLN A 258 26.72 -5.03 16.61
C GLN A 258 25.83 -3.95 17.22
N ILE A 259 26.01 -3.61 18.50
CA ILE A 259 25.30 -2.49 19.16
C ILE A 259 25.47 -1.20 18.37
N THR A 260 26.67 -0.92 17.90
CA THR A 260 26.95 0.29 17.10
C THR A 260 26.20 0.25 15.77
N VAL A 261 26.23 -0.87 15.06
CA VAL A 261 25.53 -1.06 13.78
C VAL A 261 24.01 -0.93 13.97
N THR A 262 23.44 -1.58 14.99
CA THR A 262 21.99 -1.50 15.27
C THR A 262 21.56 -0.07 15.64
N ARG A 263 22.40 0.69 16.35
CA ARG A 263 22.17 2.12 16.59
C ARG A 263 22.15 2.93 15.29
N TYR A 264 23.05 2.67 14.34
CA TYR A 264 23.03 3.33 13.02
C TYR A 264 21.76 2.97 12.23
N GLN A 265 21.32 1.71 12.29
CA GLN A 265 20.06 1.28 11.67
C GLN A 265 18.86 2.02 12.26
N LEU A 266 18.81 2.19 13.59
CA LEU A 266 17.77 3.01 14.22
C LEU A 266 17.85 4.47 13.74
N GLY A 267 19.02 5.08 13.67
CA GLY A 267 19.20 6.43 13.13
C GLY A 267 18.63 6.58 11.71
N ALA A 268 18.88 5.58 10.85
CA ALA A 268 18.32 5.54 9.49
C ALA A 268 16.80 5.40 9.46
N LEU A 269 16.21 4.54 10.32
CA LEU A 269 14.75 4.40 10.44
C LEU A 269 14.08 5.68 10.93
N LEU A 270 14.76 6.46 11.78
CA LEU A 270 14.30 7.77 12.24
C LEU A 270 14.40 8.86 11.16
N GLY A 271 14.93 8.54 9.96
CA GLY A 271 15.18 9.52 8.91
C GLY A 271 16.32 10.49 9.22
N LYS A 272 17.22 10.11 10.12
CA LYS A 272 18.37 10.92 10.60
C LYS A 272 19.69 10.25 10.24
N GLY A 273 20.78 11.00 10.40
CA GLY A 273 22.12 10.45 10.26
C GLY A 273 22.49 9.47 11.39
N PRO A 274 23.61 8.72 11.23
CA PRO A 274 24.03 7.68 12.17
C PRO A 274 24.25 8.20 13.59
N ASP A 275 24.70 9.43 13.76
CA ASP A 275 24.98 10.02 15.09
C ASP A 275 23.71 10.16 15.95
N ARG A 276 22.52 10.30 15.31
CA ARG A 276 21.25 10.27 16.06
C ARG A 276 21.05 8.92 16.76
N GLY A 277 21.46 7.82 16.12
CA GLY A 277 21.41 6.49 16.69
C GLY A 277 22.29 6.35 17.95
N LEU A 278 23.46 6.99 17.97
CA LEU A 278 24.39 6.95 19.11
C LEU A 278 23.80 7.60 20.38
N ASN A 279 22.83 8.49 20.24
CA ASN A 279 22.16 9.16 21.36
C ASN A 279 20.97 8.36 21.94
N ILE A 280 20.70 7.15 21.42
CA ILE A 280 19.67 6.27 21.97
C ILE A 280 20.16 5.62 23.26
N ALA A 281 19.43 5.80 24.35
CA ALA A 281 19.78 5.18 25.62
C ALA A 281 19.58 3.66 25.59
N VAL A 282 20.16 2.96 26.56
CA VAL A 282 19.98 1.51 26.71
C VAL A 282 18.51 1.18 26.89
N PRO A 283 17.92 0.29 26.05
CA PRO A 283 16.51 -0.06 26.17
C PRO A 283 16.14 -0.78 27.47
N THR A 284 14.93 -0.51 27.98
CA THR A 284 14.39 -1.11 29.22
C THR A 284 13.07 -1.83 28.97
N LEU A 285 13.00 -2.61 27.88
CA LEU A 285 11.78 -3.27 27.42
C LEU A 285 11.30 -4.38 28.37
N ASN A 286 10.01 -4.34 28.72
CA ASN A 286 9.28 -5.40 29.39
C ASN A 286 8.88 -6.54 28.40
N ALA A 287 8.30 -7.62 28.94
CA ALA A 287 7.85 -8.74 28.13
C ALA A 287 6.69 -8.38 27.17
N GLY A 288 5.98 -7.30 27.45
CA GLY A 288 4.73 -6.94 26.78
C GLY A 288 3.55 -7.81 27.25
N ASP A 289 2.33 -7.31 27.03
CA ASP A 289 1.12 -8.07 27.33
C ASP A 289 0.89 -9.20 26.34
N ALA A 290 0.22 -10.26 26.77
CA ALA A 290 -0.16 -11.34 25.86
C ALA A 290 -1.18 -10.81 24.83
N VAL A 291 -0.86 -10.96 23.55
CA VAL A 291 -1.79 -10.62 22.46
C VAL A 291 -2.64 -11.85 22.18
N ASN A 292 -3.91 -11.79 22.62
CA ASN A 292 -4.92 -12.83 22.32
C ASN A 292 -5.63 -12.50 21.01
N LEU A 293 -6.05 -13.53 20.27
CA LEU A 293 -6.76 -13.34 19.02
C LEU A 293 -8.19 -12.85 19.25
N PRO A 294 -8.66 -11.82 18.51
CA PRO A 294 -10.05 -11.42 18.52
C PRO A 294 -10.99 -12.55 18.03
N ASP A 295 -12.20 -12.62 18.58
CA ASP A 295 -13.19 -13.63 18.21
C ASP A 295 -13.77 -13.44 16.79
N SER A 296 -13.69 -12.23 16.27
CA SER A 296 -14.21 -11.83 14.96
C SER A 296 -13.27 -12.10 13.79
N LEU A 297 -12.10 -12.72 14.02
CA LEU A 297 -11.26 -13.21 12.93
C LEU A 297 -11.97 -14.37 12.19
N PRO A 298 -11.95 -14.42 10.83
CA PRO A 298 -11.24 -13.55 9.87
C PRO A 298 -12.06 -12.36 9.35
N ALA A 299 -13.35 -12.21 9.70
CA ALA A 299 -14.26 -11.27 9.05
C ALA A 299 -13.79 -9.80 9.18
N ASP A 300 -13.40 -9.38 10.39
CA ASP A 300 -12.99 -7.99 10.63
C ASP A 300 -11.57 -7.68 10.13
N LEU A 301 -10.77 -8.70 9.81
CA LEU A 301 -9.40 -8.52 9.34
C LEU A 301 -9.36 -7.67 8.05
N VAL A 302 -10.38 -7.81 7.20
CA VAL A 302 -10.52 -7.08 5.95
C VAL A 302 -10.56 -5.55 6.16
N ALA A 303 -11.19 -5.08 7.25
CA ALA A 303 -11.26 -3.66 7.59
C ALA A 303 -10.09 -3.18 8.48
N ARG A 304 -9.30 -4.10 9.03
CA ARG A 304 -8.25 -3.82 10.01
C ARG A 304 -6.85 -3.86 9.44
N ARG A 305 -6.66 -4.35 8.21
CA ARG A 305 -5.35 -4.38 7.54
C ARG A 305 -5.30 -3.38 6.40
N PRO A 306 -4.35 -2.43 6.42
CA PRO A 306 -4.23 -1.42 5.37
C PRO A 306 -3.96 -2.02 3.97
N ASP A 307 -3.19 -3.11 3.87
CA ASP A 307 -2.90 -3.78 2.60
C ASP A 307 -4.15 -4.43 1.98
N LEU A 308 -5.04 -5.02 2.79
CA LEU A 308 -6.32 -5.55 2.34
C LEU A 308 -7.26 -4.44 1.88
N VAL A 309 -7.31 -3.33 2.63
CA VAL A 309 -8.11 -2.16 2.27
C VAL A 309 -7.63 -1.55 0.97
N SER A 310 -6.31 -1.43 0.77
CA SER A 310 -5.71 -0.95 -0.47
C SER A 310 -6.09 -1.86 -1.66
N ALA A 311 -5.94 -3.18 -1.50
CA ALA A 311 -6.31 -4.15 -2.55
C ALA A 311 -7.81 -4.11 -2.91
N LEU A 312 -8.69 -3.88 -1.92
CA LEU A 312 -10.12 -3.73 -2.16
C LEU A 312 -10.45 -2.45 -2.95
N TRP A 313 -9.81 -1.32 -2.64
CA TRP A 313 -9.95 -0.09 -3.40
C TRP A 313 -9.40 -0.23 -4.83
N GLN A 314 -8.39 -1.08 -5.06
CA GLN A 314 -7.92 -1.40 -6.40
C GLN A 314 -8.97 -2.17 -7.21
N VAL A 315 -9.68 -3.12 -6.59
CA VAL A 315 -10.82 -3.83 -7.22
C VAL A 315 -11.90 -2.82 -7.60
N ASP A 316 -12.27 -1.92 -6.70
CA ASP A 316 -13.27 -0.88 -6.95
C ASP A 316 -12.86 0.07 -8.09
N ALA A 317 -11.60 0.53 -8.12
CA ALA A 317 -11.06 1.33 -9.21
C ALA A 317 -11.16 0.60 -10.57
N SER A 318 -10.90 -0.70 -10.59
CA SER A 318 -10.98 -1.51 -11.81
C SER A 318 -12.42 -1.70 -12.30
N LEU A 319 -13.39 -1.80 -11.37
CA LEU A 319 -14.82 -1.82 -11.72
C LEU A 319 -15.27 -0.53 -12.39
N HIS A 320 -14.83 0.62 -11.87
CA HIS A 320 -15.10 1.92 -12.50
C HIS A 320 -14.43 2.01 -13.88
N GLY A 321 -13.22 1.46 -14.06
CA GLY A 321 -12.55 1.34 -15.35
C GLY A 321 -13.39 0.57 -16.39
N ILE A 322 -13.98 -0.56 -15.98
CA ILE A 322 -14.91 -1.31 -16.85
C ILE A 322 -16.11 -0.44 -17.25
N LYS A 323 -16.69 0.33 -16.32
CA LYS A 323 -17.83 1.21 -16.63
C LYS A 323 -17.44 2.33 -17.58
N VAL A 324 -16.25 2.92 -17.43
CA VAL A 324 -15.69 3.89 -18.39
C VAL A 324 -15.56 3.26 -19.77
N ALA A 325 -14.91 2.10 -19.88
CA ALA A 325 -14.71 1.41 -21.15
C ALA A 325 -16.04 0.97 -21.80
N LYS A 326 -17.07 0.63 -21.03
CA LYS A 326 -18.43 0.40 -21.56
C LYS A 326 -19.07 1.68 -22.07
N ALA A 327 -18.89 2.82 -21.40
CA ALA A 327 -19.43 4.10 -21.82
C ALA A 327 -18.84 4.59 -23.16
N GLU A 328 -17.59 4.21 -23.47
CA GLU A 328 -16.93 4.55 -24.74
C GLU A 328 -17.59 3.92 -25.99
N PHE A 329 -18.45 2.90 -25.83
CA PHE A 329 -19.21 2.34 -26.95
C PHE A 329 -20.39 3.21 -27.36
N TYR A 330 -20.78 4.17 -26.55
CA TYR A 330 -21.90 5.05 -26.81
C TYR A 330 -21.46 6.35 -27.50
N PRO A 331 -22.37 7.04 -28.19
CA PRO A 331 -22.06 8.32 -28.82
C PRO A 331 -21.66 9.40 -27.81
N ASP A 332 -20.57 10.12 -28.08
CA ASP A 332 -20.17 11.31 -27.33
C ASP A 332 -20.92 12.54 -27.86
N VAL A 333 -21.44 13.37 -26.95
CA VAL A 333 -22.11 14.63 -27.26
C VAL A 333 -21.33 15.76 -26.60
N ASN A 334 -20.70 16.59 -27.44
CA ASN A 334 -19.95 17.77 -26.99
C ASN A 334 -20.69 19.04 -27.36
N LEU A 335 -20.86 19.97 -26.41
CA LEU A 335 -21.25 21.35 -26.70
C LEU A 335 -19.99 22.13 -27.02
N VAL A 336 -19.94 22.65 -28.24
CA VAL A 336 -18.80 23.46 -28.70
C VAL A 336 -19.26 24.85 -29.02
N ALA A 337 -18.46 25.85 -28.65
CA ALA A 337 -18.65 27.24 -29.02
C ALA A 337 -17.29 27.86 -29.36
N LEU A 338 -17.28 28.70 -30.36
CA LEU A 338 -16.13 29.54 -30.67
C LEU A 338 -16.57 30.97 -30.95
N ALA A 339 -15.74 31.90 -30.58
CA ALA A 339 -15.94 33.32 -30.86
C ALA A 339 -14.57 33.97 -31.12
N GLY A 340 -14.49 34.76 -32.19
CA GLY A 340 -13.23 35.45 -32.47
C GLY A 340 -13.25 36.18 -33.78
N PHE A 341 -12.06 36.32 -34.37
CA PHE A 341 -11.83 37.08 -35.60
C PHE A 341 -10.95 36.27 -36.55
N ASP A 342 -11.28 36.34 -37.83
CA ASP A 342 -10.50 35.74 -38.92
C ASP A 342 -10.37 36.73 -40.05
N SER A 343 -9.17 37.03 -40.56
CA SER A 343 -8.95 37.94 -41.64
C SER A 343 -7.65 37.73 -42.41
N PHE A 344 -7.67 38.11 -43.66
CA PHE A 344 -6.46 38.31 -44.41
C PHE A 344 -5.87 39.68 -44.16
N GLY A 345 -4.63 39.72 -43.64
CA GLY A 345 -3.92 40.93 -43.27
C GLY A 345 -4.36 41.53 -41.93
N PHE A 346 -3.48 42.36 -41.36
CA PHE A 346 -3.68 42.94 -40.00
C PHE A 346 -4.74 44.05 -39.96
N GLY A 347 -4.87 44.86 -41.05
CA GLY A 347 -5.67 46.06 -41.00
C GLY A 347 -7.20 45.87 -40.87
N ARG A 348 -7.67 44.64 -41.03
CA ARG A 348 -9.08 44.27 -40.90
C ARG A 348 -9.37 43.25 -39.78
N PHE A 349 -8.34 42.84 -39.05
CA PHE A 349 -8.45 41.72 -38.07
C PHE A 349 -9.53 42.00 -37.00
N LEU A 350 -9.50 43.13 -36.36
CA LEU A 350 -10.42 43.50 -35.27
C LEU A 350 -11.67 44.25 -35.77
N THR A 351 -12.11 44.06 -37.01
CA THR A 351 -13.32 44.69 -37.57
C THR A 351 -14.55 43.80 -37.40
N ALA A 352 -15.73 44.42 -37.42
CA ALA A 352 -16.98 43.69 -37.31
C ALA A 352 -17.21 42.69 -38.47
N GLY A 353 -16.60 42.91 -39.64
CA GLY A 353 -16.64 42.02 -40.78
C GLY A 353 -15.79 40.76 -40.66
N SER A 354 -14.84 40.73 -39.74
CA SER A 354 -13.94 39.60 -39.49
C SER A 354 -14.41 38.70 -38.32
N ARG A 355 -15.57 38.97 -37.74
CA ARG A 355 -16.15 38.17 -36.65
C ARG A 355 -16.46 36.74 -37.09
N GLN A 356 -16.03 35.78 -36.30
CA GLN A 356 -16.37 34.36 -36.43
C GLN A 356 -17.08 33.93 -35.15
N LEU A 357 -18.30 33.41 -35.28
CA LEU A 357 -19.12 32.92 -34.16
C LEU A 357 -19.71 31.56 -34.56
N GLN A 358 -19.56 30.57 -33.72
CA GLN A 358 -20.15 29.25 -33.88
C GLN A 358 -20.56 28.73 -32.52
N ALA A 359 -21.71 28.09 -32.40
CA ALA A 359 -22.12 27.34 -31.23
C ALA A 359 -23.08 26.21 -31.68
N GLY A 360 -22.90 25.03 -31.07
CA GLY A 360 -23.76 23.89 -31.36
C GLY A 360 -23.28 22.58 -30.72
N PRO A 361 -24.09 21.55 -30.76
CA PRO A 361 -23.70 20.21 -30.39
C PRO A 361 -22.82 19.57 -31.48
N ALA A 362 -21.74 18.91 -31.05
CA ALA A 362 -20.90 18.02 -31.86
C ALA A 362 -21.12 16.60 -31.40
N LEU A 363 -21.55 15.72 -32.30
CA LEU A 363 -21.83 14.32 -32.02
C LEU A 363 -20.76 13.46 -32.67
N HIS A 364 -20.14 12.60 -31.87
CA HIS A 364 -19.20 11.58 -32.34
C HIS A 364 -19.77 10.18 -32.06
N ILE A 365 -19.89 9.36 -33.09
CA ILE A 365 -20.44 7.99 -33.03
C ILE A 365 -19.36 7.02 -33.53
N PRO A 366 -18.86 6.09 -32.73
CA PRO A 366 -17.94 5.07 -33.21
C PRO A 366 -18.71 4.01 -34.00
N ILE A 367 -18.65 4.06 -35.35
CA ILE A 367 -19.32 3.08 -36.22
C ILE A 367 -18.43 1.88 -36.49
N PHE A 368 -17.14 2.12 -36.73
CA PHE A 368 -16.14 1.08 -36.95
C PHE A 368 -14.79 1.53 -36.49
N ASP A 369 -14.22 0.79 -35.51
CA ASP A 369 -12.96 1.07 -34.82
C ASP A 369 -11.94 -0.07 -34.95
N ALA A 370 -12.15 -1.01 -35.87
CA ALA A 370 -11.33 -2.20 -36.06
C ALA A 370 -11.19 -3.07 -34.78
N GLY A 371 -12.12 -2.95 -33.83
CA GLY A 371 -12.15 -3.71 -32.57
C GLY A 371 -11.39 -3.08 -31.40
N ALA A 372 -10.98 -1.81 -31.52
CA ALA A 372 -10.23 -1.12 -30.46
C ALA A 372 -11.02 -1.02 -29.15
N LEU A 373 -12.31 -0.61 -29.21
CA LEU A 373 -13.17 -0.54 -28.02
C LEU A 373 -13.36 -1.90 -27.35
N ARG A 374 -13.53 -2.97 -28.12
CA ARG A 374 -13.64 -4.33 -27.59
C ARG A 374 -12.33 -4.79 -26.95
N ALA A 375 -11.18 -4.44 -27.54
CA ALA A 375 -9.88 -4.76 -26.98
C ALA A 375 -9.65 -3.97 -25.67
N ASN A 376 -10.00 -2.68 -25.63
CA ASN A 376 -9.95 -1.86 -24.43
C ASN A 376 -10.80 -2.47 -23.30
N LEU A 377 -12.06 -2.79 -23.56
CA LEU A 377 -12.96 -3.40 -22.58
C LEU A 377 -12.45 -4.77 -22.08
N LYS A 378 -11.88 -5.61 -22.97
CA LYS A 378 -11.22 -6.86 -22.54
C LYS A 378 -10.03 -6.60 -21.63
N GLY A 379 -9.25 -5.56 -21.91
CA GLY A 379 -8.14 -5.11 -21.05
C GLY A 379 -8.63 -4.72 -19.67
N GLU A 380 -9.71 -3.95 -19.57
CA GLU A 380 -10.28 -3.54 -18.28
C GLU A 380 -10.85 -4.72 -17.48
N TYR A 381 -11.47 -5.71 -18.13
CA TYR A 381 -11.86 -6.94 -17.45
C TYR A 381 -10.67 -7.75 -16.97
N ALA A 382 -9.59 -7.82 -17.74
CA ALA A 382 -8.37 -8.48 -17.31
C ALA A 382 -7.69 -7.75 -16.11
N ASN A 383 -7.73 -6.41 -16.11
CA ASN A 383 -7.28 -5.59 -14.99
C ASN A 383 -8.10 -5.86 -13.73
N PHE A 384 -9.41 -5.99 -13.86
CA PHE A 384 -10.32 -6.37 -12.78
C PHE A 384 -10.01 -7.78 -12.25
N ASP A 385 -9.89 -8.78 -13.12
CA ASP A 385 -9.56 -10.15 -12.74
C ASP A 385 -8.22 -10.21 -11.99
N SER A 386 -7.23 -9.44 -12.44
CA SER A 386 -5.93 -9.28 -11.77
C SER A 386 -6.07 -8.63 -10.39
N ALA A 387 -6.87 -7.58 -10.27
CA ALA A 387 -7.10 -6.91 -8.98
C ALA A 387 -7.80 -7.83 -7.97
N VAL A 388 -8.79 -8.61 -8.41
CA VAL A 388 -9.47 -9.62 -7.58
C VAL A 388 -8.51 -10.72 -7.15
N ALA A 389 -7.67 -11.21 -8.06
CA ALA A 389 -6.68 -12.23 -7.73
C ALA A 389 -5.65 -11.70 -6.70
N ASN A 390 -5.21 -10.45 -6.85
CA ASN A 390 -4.32 -9.79 -5.89
C ASN A 390 -4.97 -9.63 -4.51
N TYR A 391 -6.23 -9.22 -4.45
CA TYR A 391 -6.99 -9.15 -3.20
C TYR A 391 -7.07 -10.53 -2.52
N ASN A 392 -7.44 -11.57 -3.28
CA ASN A 392 -7.55 -12.93 -2.77
C ASN A 392 -6.20 -13.44 -2.23
N GLN A 393 -5.11 -13.19 -2.96
CA GLN A 393 -3.76 -13.55 -2.52
C GLN A 393 -3.38 -12.83 -1.23
N THR A 394 -3.65 -11.52 -1.13
CA THR A 394 -3.38 -10.71 0.06
C THR A 394 -4.19 -11.22 1.25
N LEU A 395 -5.46 -11.58 1.05
CA LEU A 395 -6.34 -12.13 2.09
C LEU A 395 -5.82 -13.47 2.64
N VAL A 396 -5.47 -14.41 1.75
CA VAL A 396 -4.89 -15.70 2.14
C VAL A 396 -3.56 -15.50 2.85
N GLY A 397 -2.71 -14.60 2.33
CA GLY A 397 -1.44 -14.22 2.97
C GLY A 397 -1.64 -13.66 4.36
N ALA A 398 -2.60 -12.76 4.55
CA ALA A 398 -2.91 -12.15 5.84
C ALA A 398 -3.32 -13.18 6.91
N LEU A 399 -4.14 -14.14 6.55
CA LEU A 399 -4.56 -15.22 7.46
C LEU A 399 -3.39 -16.14 7.83
N ASN A 400 -2.55 -16.48 6.84
CA ASN A 400 -1.35 -17.28 7.07
C ASN A 400 -0.33 -16.54 7.96
N ASP A 401 -0.16 -15.22 7.80
CA ASP A 401 0.70 -14.41 8.66
C ASP A 401 0.27 -14.54 10.13
N VAL A 402 -1.01 -14.32 10.41
CA VAL A 402 -1.55 -14.43 11.78
C VAL A 402 -1.37 -15.85 12.33
N ALA A 403 -1.72 -16.88 11.55
CA ALA A 403 -1.59 -18.28 11.96
C ALA A 403 -0.14 -18.64 12.27
N THR A 404 0.79 -18.22 11.45
CA THR A 404 2.23 -18.44 11.63
C THR A 404 2.75 -17.78 12.90
N GLN A 405 2.39 -16.51 13.14
CA GLN A 405 2.81 -15.81 14.38
C GLN A 405 2.27 -16.54 15.62
N VAL A 406 1.00 -16.92 15.62
CA VAL A 406 0.37 -17.62 16.76
C VAL A 406 1.02 -18.99 17.02
N ALA A 407 1.24 -19.77 15.98
CA ALA A 407 1.88 -21.08 16.12
C ALA A 407 3.31 -20.96 16.66
N THR A 408 4.06 -19.98 16.14
CA THR A 408 5.45 -19.74 16.57
C THR A 408 5.51 -19.19 18.00
N ILE A 409 4.59 -18.30 18.41
CA ILE A 409 4.51 -17.81 19.82
C ILE A 409 4.30 -19.00 20.77
N ARG A 410 3.35 -19.89 20.46
CA ARG A 410 3.11 -21.09 21.29
C ARG A 410 4.36 -21.97 21.41
N ALA A 411 5.08 -22.17 20.31
CA ALA A 411 6.32 -22.94 20.32
C ALA A 411 7.42 -22.28 21.17
N ILE A 412 7.57 -20.95 21.09
CA ILE A 412 8.54 -20.18 21.90
C ILE A 412 8.13 -20.18 23.37
N ASP A 413 6.85 -20.08 23.71
CA ASP A 413 6.38 -20.15 25.10
C ASP A 413 6.70 -21.54 25.73
N GLN A 414 6.53 -22.65 24.98
CA GLN A 414 6.96 -23.97 25.43
C GLN A 414 8.48 -24.05 25.59
N GLN A 415 9.25 -23.59 24.61
CA GLN A 415 10.73 -23.57 24.69
C GLN A 415 11.20 -22.73 25.87
N SER A 416 10.55 -21.60 26.15
CA SER A 416 10.89 -20.71 27.28
C SER A 416 10.65 -21.41 28.62
N ALA A 417 9.56 -22.19 28.74
CA ALA A 417 9.27 -22.96 29.95
C ALA A 417 10.33 -24.04 30.21
N ASP A 418 10.79 -24.73 29.16
CA ASP A 418 11.81 -25.77 29.31
C ASP A 418 13.22 -25.17 29.52
N ALA A 419 13.55 -24.06 28.84
CA ALA A 419 14.77 -23.32 29.06
C ALA A 419 14.85 -22.73 30.49
N GLN A 420 13.71 -22.30 31.07
CA GLN A 420 13.66 -21.83 32.45
C GLN A 420 14.03 -22.98 33.43
N LYS A 421 13.52 -24.18 33.22
CA LYS A 421 13.88 -25.37 34.03
C LYS A 421 15.38 -25.67 33.95
N ALA A 422 15.96 -25.55 32.75
CA ALA A 422 17.40 -25.78 32.55
C ALA A 422 18.23 -24.72 33.26
N TYR A 423 17.82 -23.44 33.18
CA TYR A 423 18.48 -22.36 33.95
C TYR A 423 18.36 -22.56 35.45
N ASP A 424 17.18 -22.91 35.98
CA ASP A 424 16.96 -23.18 37.41
C ASP A 424 17.81 -24.33 37.90
N ALA A 425 18.03 -25.38 37.10
CA ALA A 425 18.92 -26.48 37.41
C ALA A 425 20.38 -26.04 37.42
N ALA A 426 20.81 -25.22 36.44
CA ALA A 426 22.16 -24.67 36.39
C ALA A 426 22.43 -23.68 37.55
N GLN A 427 21.44 -22.85 37.92
CA GLN A 427 21.49 -21.96 39.05
C GLN A 427 21.70 -22.74 40.39
N ARG A 428 20.93 -23.79 40.62
CA ARG A 428 21.08 -24.66 41.79
C ARG A 428 22.44 -25.34 41.83
N ASN A 429 22.94 -25.80 40.65
CA ASN A 429 24.28 -26.39 40.58
C ASN A 429 25.38 -25.38 40.98
N TYR A 430 25.26 -24.13 40.50
CA TYR A 430 26.15 -23.03 40.88
C TYR A 430 26.10 -22.78 42.39
N GLU A 431 24.93 -22.72 43.01
CA GLU A 431 24.75 -22.53 44.47
C GLU A 431 25.41 -23.64 45.30
N LEU A 432 25.22 -24.90 44.85
CA LEU A 432 25.90 -26.07 45.49
C LEU A 432 27.41 -25.99 45.31
N ALA A 433 27.91 -25.62 44.15
CA ALA A 433 29.34 -25.43 43.92
C ALA A 433 29.92 -24.31 44.80
N ALA A 434 29.18 -23.21 44.98
CA ALA A 434 29.55 -22.11 45.87
C ALA A 434 29.63 -22.57 47.35
N THR A 435 28.64 -23.33 47.81
CA THR A 435 28.63 -23.90 49.16
C THR A 435 29.84 -24.81 49.42
N ARG A 436 30.15 -25.70 48.43
CA ARG A 436 31.32 -26.61 48.53
C ARG A 436 32.64 -25.85 48.52
N TYR A 437 32.76 -24.80 47.69
CA TYR A 437 33.94 -23.94 47.64
C TYR A 437 34.16 -23.22 48.98
N HIS A 438 33.13 -22.56 49.53
CA HIS A 438 33.21 -21.89 50.83
C HIS A 438 33.50 -22.80 52.01
N ALA A 439 33.09 -24.07 51.91
CA ALA A 439 33.45 -25.09 52.91
C ALA A 439 34.86 -25.68 52.71
N GLY A 440 35.61 -25.22 51.72
CA GLY A 440 36.97 -25.74 51.41
C GLY A 440 36.93 -27.13 50.75
N LEU A 441 35.78 -27.63 50.32
CA LEU A 441 35.58 -28.97 49.76
C LEU A 441 35.70 -29.04 48.22
N ALA A 442 35.85 -27.90 47.54
CA ALA A 442 36.00 -27.82 46.09
C ALA A 442 36.93 -26.64 45.71
N PRO A 443 37.73 -26.77 44.63
CA PRO A 443 38.54 -25.68 44.14
C PRO A 443 37.65 -24.64 43.43
N GLU A 444 38.09 -23.39 43.44
CA GLU A 444 37.39 -22.24 42.86
C GLU A 444 37.06 -22.42 41.38
N VAL A 445 37.90 -23.11 40.62
CA VAL A 445 37.64 -23.42 39.18
C VAL A 445 36.33 -24.20 38.98
N MET A 446 35.93 -25.06 39.92
CA MET A 446 34.64 -25.75 39.84
C MET A 446 33.46 -24.81 40.00
N LEU A 447 33.58 -23.82 40.92
CA LEU A 447 32.57 -22.76 41.08
C LEU A 447 32.42 -21.92 39.80
N LEU A 448 33.55 -21.47 39.24
CA LEU A 448 33.55 -20.65 38.01
C LEU A 448 33.00 -21.41 36.81
N ASN A 449 33.33 -22.70 36.67
CA ASN A 449 32.73 -23.52 35.60
C ASN A 449 31.21 -23.74 35.77
N ALA A 450 30.74 -23.89 37.01
CA ALA A 450 29.31 -23.96 37.29
C ALA A 450 28.62 -22.62 36.96
N ASN A 451 29.29 -21.48 37.23
CA ASN A 451 28.80 -20.15 36.83
C ASN A 451 28.73 -19.98 35.31
N LEU A 452 29.77 -20.38 34.58
CA LEU A 452 29.77 -20.36 33.12
C LEU A 452 28.62 -21.17 32.53
N ASN A 453 28.33 -22.37 33.07
CA ASN A 453 27.17 -23.15 32.62
C ASN A 453 25.84 -22.40 32.89
N ARG A 454 25.70 -21.78 34.09
CA ARG A 454 24.55 -20.97 34.42
C ARG A 454 24.37 -19.77 33.45
N LEU A 455 25.46 -19.06 33.13
CA LEU A 455 25.44 -17.94 32.19
C LEU A 455 25.09 -18.39 30.78
N ASN A 456 25.54 -19.58 30.34
CA ASN A 456 25.14 -20.14 29.04
C ASN A 456 23.61 -20.43 28.97
N GLN A 457 23.01 -20.99 30.07
CA GLN A 457 21.57 -21.18 30.12
C GLN A 457 20.82 -19.83 30.17
N GLN A 458 21.37 -18.82 30.81
CA GLN A 458 20.83 -17.48 30.84
C GLN A 458 20.82 -16.84 29.45
N GLN A 459 21.82 -17.11 28.60
CA GLN A 459 21.83 -16.65 27.20
C GLN A 459 20.63 -17.17 26.44
N VAL A 460 20.32 -18.47 26.55
CA VAL A 460 19.15 -19.08 25.90
C VAL A 460 17.85 -18.37 26.29
N LEU A 461 17.69 -18.01 27.57
CA LEU A 461 16.51 -17.24 28.03
C LEU A 461 16.46 -15.82 27.44
N ILE A 462 17.61 -15.14 27.31
CA ILE A 462 17.70 -13.81 26.70
C ILE A 462 17.27 -13.90 25.22
N ASP A 463 17.76 -14.91 24.49
CA ASP A 463 17.43 -15.13 23.06
C ASP A 463 15.94 -15.43 22.85
N LEU A 464 15.35 -16.27 23.71
CA LEU A 464 13.92 -16.60 23.66
C LEU A 464 13.03 -15.39 24.02
N LYS A 465 13.42 -14.57 25.01
CA LYS A 465 12.70 -13.34 25.35
C LYS A 465 12.68 -12.34 24.19
N MET A 466 13.81 -12.16 23.52
CA MET A 466 13.91 -11.31 22.33
C MET A 466 13.01 -11.85 21.21
N SER A 467 13.11 -13.15 20.92
CA SER A 467 12.32 -13.79 19.87
C SER A 467 10.81 -13.67 20.13
N ARG A 468 10.38 -13.88 21.39
CA ARG A 468 8.99 -13.74 21.80
C ARG A 468 8.46 -12.32 21.57
N ARG A 469 9.23 -11.28 21.93
CA ARG A 469 8.84 -9.88 21.68
C ARG A 469 8.74 -9.57 20.18
N ASN A 470 9.67 -10.05 19.38
CA ASN A 470 9.62 -9.88 17.93
C ASN A 470 8.37 -10.54 17.32
N LEU A 471 7.99 -11.73 17.80
CA LEU A 471 6.77 -12.40 17.37
C LEU A 471 5.50 -11.66 17.81
N GLN A 472 5.50 -11.06 19.00
CA GLN A 472 4.38 -10.20 19.43
C GLN A 472 4.24 -8.97 18.53
N ILE A 473 5.36 -8.28 18.22
CA ILE A 473 5.35 -7.16 17.27
C ILE A 473 4.88 -7.64 15.88
N GLY A 474 5.33 -8.82 15.45
CA GLY A 474 4.90 -9.45 14.20
C GLY A 474 3.40 -9.75 14.18
N LEU A 475 2.84 -10.27 15.28
CA LEU A 475 1.40 -10.54 15.41
C LEU A 475 0.59 -9.24 15.39
N ILE A 476 1.04 -8.19 16.10
CA ILE A 476 0.42 -6.87 16.06
C ILE A 476 0.40 -6.32 14.63
N LYS A 477 1.51 -6.45 13.90
CA LYS A 477 1.58 -6.08 12.48
C LYS A 477 0.59 -6.88 11.63
N ALA A 478 0.53 -8.21 11.82
CA ALA A 478 -0.37 -9.10 11.08
C ALA A 478 -1.86 -8.81 11.36
N LEU A 479 -2.16 -8.29 12.55
CA LEU A 479 -3.49 -7.81 12.94
C LEU A 479 -3.77 -6.35 12.54
N GLY A 480 -2.83 -5.69 11.82
CA GLY A 480 -3.01 -4.34 11.29
C GLY A 480 -2.57 -3.20 12.21
N GLY A 481 -1.95 -3.48 13.37
CA GLY A 481 -1.28 -2.48 14.20
C GLY A 481 -2.17 -1.34 14.72
N GLY A 482 -3.45 -1.60 14.96
CA GLY A 482 -4.40 -0.60 15.42
C GLY A 482 -5.07 0.23 14.31
N PHE A 483 -4.81 -0.09 13.04
CA PHE A 483 -5.55 0.51 11.93
C PHE A 483 -7.01 0.07 11.95
N ASP A 484 -7.91 0.99 11.66
CA ASP A 484 -9.35 0.74 11.60
C ASP A 484 -9.99 1.56 10.47
N ALA A 485 -10.49 0.85 9.47
CA ALA A 485 -11.21 1.43 8.35
C ALA A 485 -12.74 1.34 8.51
N THR A 486 -13.26 0.84 9.64
CA THR A 486 -14.72 0.65 9.82
C THR A 486 -15.52 1.95 9.79
N GLY A 487 -14.87 3.10 10.00
CA GLY A 487 -15.45 4.44 9.82
C GLY A 487 -15.48 4.94 8.36
N THR A 488 -14.81 4.25 7.43
CA THR A 488 -14.85 4.54 6.00
C THR A 488 -15.81 3.54 5.36
N PRO A 489 -16.82 3.94 4.58
CA PRO A 489 -17.70 2.98 3.93
C PRO A 489 -16.89 2.12 2.95
N LEU A 490 -16.37 1.01 3.44
CA LEU A 490 -15.92 -0.11 2.62
C LEU A 490 -17.18 -0.90 2.25
N ALA A 491 -18.04 -0.31 1.41
CA ALA A 491 -19.02 -1.13 0.73
C ALA A 491 -18.20 -2.07 -0.17
N PRO A 492 -18.22 -3.40 0.06
CA PRO A 492 -17.73 -4.30 -0.97
C PRO A 492 -18.49 -3.93 -2.22
N PRO A 493 -17.81 -3.76 -3.38
CA PRO A 493 -18.52 -3.48 -4.61
C PRO A 493 -19.61 -4.53 -4.76
N ALA A 494 -20.82 -4.11 -5.10
CA ALA A 494 -21.99 -5.00 -5.29
C ALA A 494 -21.74 -5.91 -6.51
N LEU A 495 -20.82 -6.85 -6.36
CA LEU A 495 -20.36 -7.78 -7.41
C LEU A 495 -21.38 -8.88 -7.70
N ALA A 496 -22.39 -9.04 -6.85
CA ALA A 496 -23.31 -10.17 -6.94
C ALA A 496 -24.53 -9.93 -7.85
N SER A 497 -24.89 -8.70 -8.23
CA SER A 497 -26.15 -8.45 -8.94
C SER A 497 -26.00 -8.20 -10.45
N GLU A 498 -24.86 -7.77 -10.94
CA GLU A 498 -24.70 -7.47 -12.39
C GLU A 498 -24.37 -8.72 -13.25
N ALA A 499 -23.93 -9.82 -12.66
CA ALA A 499 -23.71 -11.06 -13.39
C ALA A 499 -25.03 -11.72 -13.86
N HIS A 500 -26.20 -11.35 -13.30
CA HIS A 500 -27.50 -11.92 -13.61
C HIS A 500 -28.44 -10.98 -14.40
N ALA A 501 -28.11 -9.69 -14.54
CA ALA A 501 -28.94 -8.72 -15.25
C ALA A 501 -28.79 -8.72 -16.78
N GLY A 502 -27.92 -9.57 -17.32
CA GLY A 502 -27.69 -9.71 -18.78
C GLY A 502 -28.48 -10.86 -19.46
N GLN A 503 -29.46 -11.46 -18.77
CA GLN A 503 -30.31 -12.55 -19.35
C GLN A 503 -31.80 -12.20 -19.35
N GLN A 504 -32.16 -10.98 -19.75
CA GLN A 504 -33.53 -10.70 -20.22
C GLN A 504 -33.50 -9.90 -21.52
#